data_08f1153fe4bd17c49cafc4605f6e49e5
#
_entry.id   08f1153fe4bd17c49cafc4605f6e49e5
#
_cell.length_a   1.000
_cell.length_b   1.000
_cell.length_c   1.000
_cell.angle_alpha   90.00
_cell.angle_beta   90.00
_cell.angle_gamma   90.00
#
_symmetry.space_group_name_H-M   'P 1'
#
loop_
_entity.id
_entity.type
_entity.pdbx_description
1 polymer ?
#
loop_
_entity_poly.entity_id
_entity_poly.type
_entity_poly.pdbx_seq_one_letter_code
_entity_poly.pdbx_strand_id
1 'polypeptide(L)'
;MNASSEDPSAGFKWPVSVERPIAAPAIEVWNAISRPGNLELCHPFCERNPVIAWPGPESRDEVHYLSGWMYERRFRQWIDGTGYDLEIGRKNGSTSFVSWRITPIDTRACTLRITVCPHALQDIPVAIRWIPYTLRLRPLLRDYLESVVKGFEWYVVRGEAVPRNAFGTHPWFSGR
;
A
#
# COMPACT_ATOMS: atom_id res chain seq x y z
N MET A 1 -15.79 -29.35 5.22
CA MET A 1 -16.24 -28.41 4.18
C MET A 1 -15.08 -27.48 3.91
N ASN A 2 -14.33 -27.74 2.82
CA ASN A 2 -13.21 -26.89 2.40
C ASN A 2 -13.79 -25.60 1.82
N ALA A 3 -13.67 -24.50 2.54
CA ALA A 3 -13.81 -23.19 1.93
C ALA A 3 -12.59 -23.04 1.00
N SER A 4 -12.83 -23.14 -0.31
CA SER A 4 -11.85 -22.74 -1.32
C SER A 4 -11.51 -21.28 -1.05
N SER A 5 -10.31 -21.00 -0.56
CA SER A 5 -9.80 -19.64 -0.45
C SER A 5 -9.61 -19.15 -1.88
N GLU A 6 -10.61 -18.48 -2.43
CA GLU A 6 -10.45 -17.74 -3.68
C GLU A 6 -9.27 -16.78 -3.49
N ASP A 7 -8.32 -16.83 -4.42
CA ASP A 7 -7.18 -15.91 -4.43
C ASP A 7 -7.74 -14.48 -4.54
N PRO A 8 -7.58 -13.63 -3.52
CA PRO A 8 -8.16 -12.29 -3.53
C PRO A 8 -7.57 -11.40 -4.63
N SER A 9 -6.47 -11.82 -5.27
CA SER A 9 -5.89 -11.15 -6.44
C SER A 9 -6.47 -11.63 -7.76
N ALA A 10 -7.38 -12.64 -7.76
CA ALA A 10 -7.98 -13.18 -8.98
C ALA A 10 -8.69 -12.06 -9.77
N GLY A 11 -8.29 -11.88 -11.02
CA GLY A 11 -8.78 -10.80 -11.89
C GLY A 11 -7.90 -9.56 -11.95
N PHE A 12 -6.99 -9.36 -11.02
CA PHE A 12 -6.02 -8.27 -11.05
C PHE A 12 -4.73 -8.69 -11.77
N LYS A 13 -4.25 -7.85 -12.68
CA LYS A 13 -3.07 -8.12 -13.51
C LYS A 13 -2.05 -7.00 -13.36
N TRP A 14 -0.84 -7.26 -13.86
CA TRP A 14 0.23 -6.27 -13.93
C TRP A 14 0.73 -5.78 -12.57
N PRO A 15 1.21 -6.70 -11.68
CA PRO A 15 1.68 -6.32 -10.36
C PRO A 15 2.95 -5.48 -10.41
N VAL A 16 2.99 -4.46 -9.55
CA VAL A 16 4.21 -3.72 -9.22
C VAL A 16 4.50 -3.97 -7.75
N SER A 17 5.67 -4.52 -7.45
CA SER A 17 6.08 -4.84 -6.09
C SER A 17 7.35 -4.09 -5.71
N VAL A 18 7.40 -3.65 -4.46
CA VAL A 18 8.60 -3.16 -3.79
C VAL A 18 8.74 -3.92 -2.48
N GLU A 19 9.95 -4.35 -2.20
CA GLU A 19 10.34 -5.02 -0.96
C GLU A 19 11.57 -4.33 -0.39
N ARG A 20 11.58 -4.13 0.94
CA ARG A 20 12.68 -3.50 1.62
C ARG A 20 12.93 -4.15 2.97
N PRO A 21 14.20 -4.44 3.33
CA PRO A 21 14.55 -4.83 4.69
C PRO A 21 14.38 -3.64 5.64
N ILE A 22 13.83 -3.92 6.83
CA ILE A 22 13.64 -2.97 7.93
C ILE A 22 14.38 -3.52 9.14
N ALA A 23 15.22 -2.68 9.76
CA ALA A 23 16.00 -3.03 10.94
C ALA A 23 15.12 -2.94 12.22
N ALA A 24 14.05 -3.72 12.23
CA ALA A 24 13.13 -3.85 13.36
C ALA A 24 12.46 -5.23 13.34
N PRO A 25 12.05 -5.76 14.50
CA PRO A 25 11.29 -6.99 14.60
C PRO A 25 9.99 -6.94 13.78
N ALA A 26 9.58 -8.07 13.20
CA ALA A 26 8.35 -8.16 12.42
C ALA A 26 7.11 -7.65 13.17
N ILE A 27 7.06 -7.87 14.49
CA ILE A 27 5.95 -7.41 15.33
C ILE A 27 5.85 -5.88 15.41
N GLU A 28 6.96 -5.16 15.39
CA GLU A 28 6.95 -3.69 15.40
C GLU A 28 6.44 -3.13 14.06
N VAL A 29 6.86 -3.75 12.96
CA VAL A 29 6.34 -3.40 11.62
C VAL A 29 4.84 -3.73 11.53
N TRP A 30 4.42 -4.89 12.07
CA TRP A 30 3.00 -5.24 12.16
C TRP A 30 2.20 -4.21 12.96
N ASN A 31 2.67 -3.83 14.14
CA ASN A 31 2.03 -2.82 14.98
C ASN A 31 1.91 -1.46 14.24
N ALA A 32 2.88 -1.10 13.41
CA ALA A 32 2.83 0.11 12.60
C ALA A 32 1.79 0.01 11.48
N ILE A 33 1.77 -1.09 10.70
CA ILE A 33 0.85 -1.22 9.56
C ILE A 33 -0.58 -1.55 10.00
N SER A 34 -0.79 -2.18 11.16
CA SER A 34 -2.10 -2.55 11.68
C SER A 34 -2.75 -1.49 12.57
N ARG A 35 -2.07 -0.38 12.82
CA ARG A 35 -2.62 0.74 13.61
C ARG A 35 -3.69 1.50 12.81
N PRO A 36 -4.84 1.87 13.42
CA PRO A 36 -5.81 2.73 12.76
C PRO A 36 -5.21 4.12 12.45
N GLY A 37 -5.47 4.66 11.25
CA GLY A 37 -4.93 5.95 10.82
C GLY A 37 -3.42 5.96 10.59
N ASN A 38 -2.80 4.81 10.37
CA ASN A 38 -1.36 4.63 10.28
C ASN A 38 -0.69 5.45 9.17
N LEU A 39 -1.41 5.74 8.11
CA LEU A 39 -0.84 6.46 6.97
C LEU A 39 -0.50 7.92 7.31
N GLU A 40 -1.16 8.54 8.29
CA GLU A 40 -0.82 9.91 8.71
C GLU A 40 0.59 10.00 9.30
N LEU A 41 1.08 8.90 9.89
CA LEU A 41 2.40 8.84 10.51
C LEU A 41 3.48 8.25 9.60
N CYS A 42 3.08 7.34 8.71
CA CYS A 42 4.03 6.51 7.97
C CYS A 42 4.10 6.81 6.47
N HIS A 43 3.11 7.53 5.90
CA HIS A 43 3.00 7.68 4.46
C HIS A 43 3.36 9.11 4.01
N PRO A 44 4.46 9.31 3.25
CA PRO A 44 5.00 10.65 2.95
C PRO A 44 4.08 11.53 2.08
N PHE A 45 3.08 10.94 1.44
CA PHE A 45 2.11 11.66 0.59
C PHE A 45 0.71 11.71 1.19
N CYS A 46 0.51 11.16 2.41
CA CYS A 46 -0.78 11.19 3.09
C CYS A 46 -0.92 12.50 3.88
N GLU A 47 -2.06 13.16 3.70
CA GLU A 47 -2.46 14.31 4.50
C GLU A 47 -3.33 13.90 5.67
N ARG A 48 -4.31 12.99 5.43
CA ARG A 48 -5.25 12.48 6.44
C ARG A 48 -5.61 11.03 6.12
N ASN A 49 -5.88 10.24 7.16
CA ASN A 49 -6.30 8.86 7.03
C ASN A 49 -7.49 8.56 7.98
N PRO A 50 -8.68 9.14 7.73
CA PRO A 50 -9.84 8.90 8.58
C PRO A 50 -10.29 7.45 8.51
N VAL A 51 -10.48 6.86 9.68
CA VAL A 51 -10.90 5.46 9.85
C VAL A 51 -12.42 5.37 9.89
N ILE A 52 -13.00 4.44 9.13
CA ILE A 52 -14.44 4.15 9.09
C ILE A 52 -14.76 2.93 9.93
N ALA A 53 -13.98 1.84 9.78
CA ALA A 53 -14.10 0.61 10.54
C ALA A 53 -12.72 -0.03 10.73
N TRP A 54 -12.42 -0.56 11.93
CA TRP A 54 -11.11 -1.12 12.26
C TRP A 54 -11.14 -1.94 13.57
N PRO A 55 -10.35 -2.99 13.77
CA PRO A 55 -9.48 -3.70 12.81
C PRO A 55 -10.17 -4.91 12.17
N GLY A 56 -9.46 -5.60 11.27
CA GLY A 56 -9.85 -6.90 10.72
C GLY A 56 -10.19 -6.87 9.24
N PRO A 57 -10.74 -7.97 8.68
CA PRO A 57 -11.03 -8.08 7.25
C PRO A 57 -12.12 -7.11 6.76
N GLU A 58 -12.97 -6.60 7.66
CA GLU A 58 -13.99 -5.60 7.35
C GLU A 58 -13.48 -4.14 7.53
N SER A 59 -12.18 -3.98 7.75
CA SER A 59 -11.59 -2.64 7.92
C SER A 59 -11.81 -1.78 6.69
N ARG A 60 -12.07 -0.50 6.95
CA ARG A 60 -12.27 0.53 5.93
C ARG A 60 -11.74 1.86 6.44
N ASP A 61 -11.02 2.55 5.59
CA ASP A 61 -10.58 3.92 5.83
C ASP A 61 -10.46 4.70 4.51
N GLU A 62 -10.17 5.98 4.62
CA GLU A 62 -9.88 6.83 3.48
C GLU A 62 -8.42 7.30 3.54
N VAL A 63 -7.82 7.49 2.37
CA VAL A 63 -6.52 8.12 2.20
C VAL A 63 -6.73 9.44 1.47
N HIS A 64 -6.48 10.53 2.16
CA HIS A 64 -6.46 11.86 1.58
C HIS A 64 -5.00 12.21 1.26
N TYR A 65 -4.69 12.32 -0.02
CA TYR A 65 -3.33 12.63 -0.48
C TYR A 65 -3.05 14.13 -0.48
N LEU A 66 -1.80 14.52 -0.37
CA LEU A 66 -1.35 15.92 -0.45
C LEU A 66 -1.78 16.61 -1.75
N SER A 67 -1.98 15.84 -2.83
CA SER A 67 -2.50 16.33 -4.12
C SER A 67 -3.99 16.65 -4.12
N GLY A 68 -4.71 16.38 -3.03
CA GLY A 68 -6.16 16.49 -2.96
C GLY A 68 -6.93 15.26 -3.47
N TRP A 69 -6.23 14.22 -3.96
CA TRP A 69 -6.91 12.97 -4.29
C TRP A 69 -7.37 12.26 -3.03
N MET A 70 -8.53 11.61 -3.12
CA MET A 70 -9.13 10.86 -2.03
C MET A 70 -9.49 9.46 -2.50
N TYR A 71 -8.95 8.45 -1.83
CA TYR A 71 -9.21 7.03 -2.09
C TYR A 71 -9.74 6.34 -0.86
N GLU A 72 -10.67 5.41 -1.04
CA GLU A 72 -11.14 4.50 -0.01
C GLU A 72 -10.32 3.21 -0.07
N ARG A 73 -9.89 2.71 1.11
CA ARG A 73 -9.32 1.38 1.28
C ARG A 73 -10.37 0.47 1.89
N ARG A 74 -10.55 -0.72 1.29
CA ARG A 74 -11.45 -1.78 1.77
C ARG A 74 -10.63 -3.03 1.94
N PHE A 75 -10.48 -3.49 3.17
CA PHE A 75 -9.71 -4.68 3.48
C PHE A 75 -10.48 -5.93 3.08
N ARG A 76 -9.78 -6.93 2.57
CA ARG A 76 -10.32 -8.21 2.09
C ARG A 76 -9.79 -9.39 2.88
N GLN A 77 -8.54 -9.30 3.29
CA GLN A 77 -7.89 -10.31 4.10
C GLN A 77 -7.04 -9.61 5.17
N TRP A 78 -7.03 -10.20 6.35
CA TRP A 78 -6.24 -9.73 7.48
C TRP A 78 -5.54 -10.93 8.08
N ILE A 79 -4.18 -10.92 8.11
CA ILE A 79 -3.33 -12.01 8.59
C ILE A 79 -2.45 -11.45 9.69
N ASP A 80 -2.87 -11.67 10.93
CA ASP A 80 -2.19 -11.12 12.10
C ASP A 80 -0.70 -11.43 12.09
N GLY A 81 0.12 -10.42 12.40
CA GLY A 81 1.57 -10.50 12.39
C GLY A 81 2.24 -10.61 11.01
N THR A 82 1.46 -10.75 9.93
CA THR A 82 2.01 -11.02 8.58
C THR A 82 1.65 -9.94 7.57
N GLY A 83 0.40 -9.45 7.59
CA GLY A 83 -0.03 -8.44 6.63
C GLY A 83 -1.52 -8.48 6.31
N TYR A 84 -1.89 -7.86 5.20
CA TYR A 84 -3.28 -7.80 4.75
C TYR A 84 -3.38 -7.58 3.24
N ASP A 85 -4.56 -7.87 2.69
CA ASP A 85 -4.94 -7.56 1.32
C ASP A 85 -6.11 -6.60 1.34
N LEU A 86 -6.11 -5.65 0.41
CA LEU A 86 -7.16 -4.65 0.30
C LEU A 86 -7.36 -4.19 -1.14
N GLU A 87 -8.50 -3.60 -1.38
CA GLU A 87 -8.77 -2.81 -2.57
C GLU A 87 -8.69 -1.32 -2.25
N ILE A 88 -8.11 -0.55 -3.17
CA ILE A 88 -7.99 0.90 -3.06
C ILE A 88 -8.45 1.59 -4.34
N GLY A 89 -9.25 2.62 -4.22
CA GLY A 89 -9.74 3.40 -5.35
C GLY A 89 -10.66 4.53 -4.95
N ARG A 90 -11.19 5.23 -5.93
CA ARG A 90 -12.20 6.26 -5.69
C ARG A 90 -13.51 5.60 -5.24
N LYS A 91 -14.25 6.27 -4.38
CA LYS A 91 -15.59 5.85 -3.98
C LYS A 91 -16.46 5.64 -5.21
N ASN A 92 -17.06 4.44 -5.34
CA ASN A 92 -17.85 4.01 -6.49
C ASN A 92 -17.11 3.97 -7.84
N GLY A 93 -15.77 3.92 -7.82
CA GLY A 93 -14.93 3.78 -9.01
C GLY A 93 -14.21 2.45 -9.08
N SER A 94 -13.38 2.30 -10.12
CA SER A 94 -12.49 1.14 -10.25
C SER A 94 -11.47 1.10 -9.12
N THR A 95 -11.12 -0.10 -8.66
CA THR A 95 -10.19 -0.33 -7.57
C THR A 95 -8.92 -1.05 -8.04
N SER A 96 -7.81 -0.75 -7.41
CA SER A 96 -6.57 -1.49 -7.49
C SER A 96 -6.51 -2.48 -6.32
N PHE A 97 -5.95 -3.66 -6.55
CA PHE A 97 -5.65 -4.60 -5.47
C PHE A 97 -4.29 -4.29 -4.88
N VAL A 98 -4.18 -4.35 -3.55
CA VAL A 98 -2.93 -4.10 -2.82
C VAL A 98 -2.72 -5.18 -1.77
N SER A 99 -1.52 -5.74 -1.76
CA SER A 99 -1.08 -6.74 -0.79
C SER A 99 0.11 -6.24 0.01
N TRP A 100 0.05 -6.39 1.32
CA TRP A 100 1.13 -6.07 2.26
C TRP A 100 1.59 -7.35 2.94
N ARG A 101 2.90 -7.61 2.94
CA ARG A 101 3.48 -8.80 3.58
C ARG A 101 4.74 -8.46 4.35
N ILE A 102 4.80 -8.95 5.57
CA ILE A 102 5.99 -8.91 6.44
C ILE A 102 6.58 -10.31 6.46
N THR A 103 7.88 -10.41 6.22
CA THR A 103 8.62 -11.66 6.32
C THR A 103 9.76 -11.47 7.31
N PRO A 104 9.79 -12.18 8.45
CA PRO A 104 10.90 -12.11 9.38
C PRO A 104 12.22 -12.55 8.70
N ILE A 105 13.29 -11.82 8.96
CA ILE A 105 14.67 -12.21 8.61
C ILE A 105 15.31 -12.87 9.85
N ASP A 106 15.22 -12.19 10.98
CA ASP A 106 15.65 -12.65 12.29
C ASP A 106 14.84 -11.97 13.41
N THR A 107 15.30 -12.05 14.66
CA THR A 107 14.61 -11.44 15.82
C THR A 107 14.65 -9.91 15.83
N ARG A 108 15.47 -9.25 15.00
CA ARG A 108 15.72 -7.81 14.97
C ARG A 108 15.48 -7.19 13.60
N ALA A 109 15.15 -8.00 12.59
CA ALA A 109 14.96 -7.51 11.23
C ALA A 109 13.87 -8.29 10.50
N CYS A 110 13.16 -7.60 9.60
CA CYS A 110 12.19 -8.22 8.70
C CYS A 110 12.23 -7.51 7.34
N THR A 111 11.54 -8.08 6.34
CA THR A 111 11.22 -7.35 5.11
C THR A 111 9.76 -6.92 5.12
N LEU A 112 9.49 -5.74 4.57
CA LEU A 112 8.15 -5.30 4.21
C LEU A 112 8.03 -5.26 2.70
N ARG A 113 7.08 -6.02 2.15
CA ARG A 113 6.72 -6.03 0.74
C ARG A 113 5.34 -5.42 0.55
N ILE A 114 5.23 -4.50 -0.42
CA ILE A 114 3.95 -3.98 -0.90
C ILE A 114 3.84 -4.30 -2.38
N THR A 115 2.73 -4.91 -2.77
CA THR A 115 2.40 -5.23 -4.16
C THR A 115 1.11 -4.53 -4.53
N VAL A 116 1.10 -3.83 -5.66
CA VAL A 116 -0.08 -3.18 -6.22
C VAL A 116 -0.37 -3.74 -7.60
N CYS A 117 -1.60 -4.20 -7.83
CA CYS A 117 -2.13 -4.52 -9.14
C CYS A 117 -3.06 -3.36 -9.55
N PRO A 118 -2.59 -2.41 -10.38
CA PRO A 118 -3.34 -1.20 -10.66
C PRO A 118 -4.54 -1.45 -11.57
N HIS A 119 -5.66 -0.77 -11.31
CA HIS A 119 -6.81 -0.72 -12.22
C HIS A 119 -6.57 0.18 -13.45
N ALA A 120 -5.64 1.12 -13.34
CA ALA A 120 -5.27 1.99 -14.44
C ALA A 120 -4.88 1.15 -15.67
N LEU A 121 -5.33 1.47 -16.83
CA LEU A 121 -5.17 0.73 -18.10
C LEU A 121 -6.25 -0.32 -18.39
N GLN A 122 -7.28 -0.48 -17.59
CA GLN A 122 -8.37 -1.43 -17.89
C GLN A 122 -9.07 -1.10 -19.21
N ASP A 123 -9.14 0.20 -19.55
CA ASP A 123 -9.77 0.71 -20.80
C ASP A 123 -8.87 0.60 -22.04
N ILE A 124 -7.61 0.19 -21.89
CA ILE A 124 -6.67 0.02 -23.00
C ILE A 124 -6.76 -1.40 -23.52
N PRO A 125 -6.81 -1.62 -24.87
CA PRO A 125 -6.80 -2.96 -25.44
C PRO A 125 -5.63 -3.80 -24.96
N VAL A 126 -5.89 -5.06 -24.58
CA VAL A 126 -4.91 -5.96 -23.93
C VAL A 126 -3.61 -6.09 -24.76
N ALA A 127 -3.73 -6.12 -26.08
CA ALA A 127 -2.58 -6.31 -27.00
C ALA A 127 -1.53 -5.19 -26.91
N ILE A 128 -1.92 -3.96 -26.55
CA ILE A 128 -1.02 -2.80 -26.51
C ILE A 128 -0.83 -2.25 -25.10
N ARG A 129 -1.54 -2.78 -24.10
CA ARG A 129 -1.54 -2.33 -22.70
C ARG A 129 -0.16 -2.38 -22.06
N TRP A 130 0.69 -3.31 -22.48
CA TRP A 130 2.03 -3.50 -21.94
C TRP A 130 2.95 -2.29 -22.18
N ILE A 131 2.71 -1.50 -23.25
CA ILE A 131 3.53 -0.33 -23.58
C ILE A 131 3.40 0.77 -22.51
N PRO A 132 2.22 1.37 -22.26
CA PRO A 132 2.09 2.39 -21.21
C PRO A 132 2.33 1.83 -19.80
N TYR A 133 2.07 0.54 -19.59
CA TYR A 133 2.40 -0.11 -18.32
C TYR A 133 3.91 -0.08 -18.07
N THR A 134 4.72 -0.57 -19.01
CA THR A 134 6.16 -0.71 -18.81
C THR A 134 6.88 0.64 -18.81
N LEU A 135 6.49 1.55 -19.70
CA LEU A 135 7.21 2.81 -19.90
C LEU A 135 6.82 3.90 -18.91
N ARG A 136 5.61 3.87 -18.37
CA ARG A 136 5.11 4.96 -17.55
C ARG A 136 4.51 4.52 -16.22
N LEU A 137 3.55 3.60 -16.22
CA LEU A 137 2.81 3.25 -15.01
C LEU A 137 3.69 2.52 -13.98
N ARG A 138 4.42 1.51 -14.43
CA ARG A 138 5.29 0.71 -13.56
C ARG A 138 6.39 1.52 -12.88
N PRO A 139 7.18 2.36 -13.58
CA PRO A 139 8.18 3.22 -12.91
C PRO A 139 7.56 4.15 -11.88
N LEU A 140 6.48 4.86 -12.23
CA LEU A 140 5.81 5.78 -11.33
C LEU A 140 5.25 5.08 -10.07
N LEU A 141 4.60 3.92 -10.24
CA LEU A 141 4.12 3.16 -9.09
C LEU A 141 5.26 2.61 -8.24
N ARG A 142 6.36 2.22 -8.86
CA ARG A 142 7.53 1.74 -8.12
C ARG A 142 8.11 2.85 -7.25
N ASP A 143 8.34 4.03 -7.81
CA ASP A 143 8.87 5.20 -7.07
C ASP A 143 7.93 5.59 -5.92
N TYR A 144 6.60 5.53 -6.16
CA TYR A 144 5.60 5.73 -5.13
C TYR A 144 5.73 4.70 -4.00
N LEU A 145 5.75 3.40 -4.34
CA LEU A 145 5.84 2.33 -3.35
C LEU A 145 7.15 2.35 -2.57
N GLU A 146 8.27 2.68 -3.23
CA GLU A 146 9.56 2.84 -2.56
C GLU A 146 9.51 3.95 -1.50
N SER A 147 8.87 5.07 -1.80
CA SER A 147 8.67 6.16 -0.86
C SER A 147 7.76 5.76 0.30
N VAL A 148 6.70 4.99 0.04
CA VAL A 148 5.78 4.49 1.08
C VAL A 148 6.52 3.54 2.02
N VAL A 149 7.25 2.54 1.50
CA VAL A 149 7.98 1.58 2.34
C VAL A 149 9.07 2.28 3.16
N LYS A 150 9.79 3.25 2.58
CA LYS A 150 10.74 4.10 3.32
C LYS A 150 10.07 4.90 4.45
N GLY A 151 8.85 5.33 4.24
CA GLY A 151 8.08 6.04 5.28
C GLY A 151 7.74 5.14 6.47
N PHE A 152 7.35 3.90 6.23
CA PHE A 152 7.13 2.91 7.30
C PHE A 152 8.45 2.55 8.00
N GLU A 153 9.54 2.34 7.26
CA GLU A 153 10.88 2.15 7.85
C GLU A 153 11.26 3.34 8.74
N TRP A 154 11.09 4.56 8.25
CA TRP A 154 11.36 5.79 9.03
C TRP A 154 10.62 5.80 10.35
N TYR A 155 9.30 5.56 10.31
CA TYR A 155 8.47 5.58 11.52
C TYR A 155 8.86 4.47 12.50
N VAL A 156 9.03 3.25 12.03
CA VAL A 156 9.34 2.10 12.89
C VAL A 156 10.73 2.24 13.53
N VAL A 157 11.73 2.69 12.76
CA VAL A 157 13.11 2.78 13.25
C VAL A 157 13.35 4.02 14.12
N ARG A 158 12.67 5.15 13.81
CA ARG A 158 12.91 6.43 14.50
C ARG A 158 11.85 6.79 15.53
N GLY A 159 10.66 6.20 15.46
CA GLY A 159 9.52 6.56 16.30
C GLY A 159 8.90 7.93 15.96
N GLU A 160 9.26 8.52 14.83
CA GLU A 160 8.84 9.84 14.40
C GLU A 160 7.97 9.76 13.14
N ALA A 161 6.96 10.64 13.05
CA ALA A 161 6.16 10.74 11.83
C ALA A 161 7.04 11.13 10.63
N VAL A 162 6.81 10.47 9.48
CA VAL A 162 7.54 10.78 8.26
C VAL A 162 7.16 12.18 7.75
N PRO A 163 8.14 13.04 7.43
CA PRO A 163 7.84 14.35 6.85
C PRO A 163 7.14 14.23 5.49
N ARG A 164 6.31 15.22 5.17
CA ARG A 164 5.66 15.31 3.85
C ARG A 164 6.72 15.36 2.75
N ASN A 165 6.54 14.56 1.70
CA ASN A 165 7.47 14.44 0.56
C ASN A 165 8.94 14.14 0.96
N ALA A 166 9.15 13.44 2.09
CA ALA A 166 10.49 13.17 2.65
C ALA A 166 11.49 12.54 1.66
N PHE A 167 10.99 11.80 0.67
CA PHE A 167 11.80 11.08 -0.31
C PHE A 167 11.66 11.62 -1.74
N GLY A 168 11.22 12.88 -1.87
CA GLY A 168 10.94 13.54 -3.13
C GLY A 168 9.44 13.66 -3.41
N THR A 169 9.12 14.48 -4.42
CA THR A 169 7.73 14.69 -4.86
C THR A 169 7.30 13.62 -5.85
N HIS A 170 6.01 13.30 -5.85
CA HIS A 170 5.41 12.36 -6.78
C HIS A 170 4.32 13.06 -7.61
N PRO A 171 4.28 12.89 -8.95
CA PRO A 171 3.39 13.67 -9.82
C PRO A 171 1.90 13.48 -9.55
N TRP A 172 1.49 12.36 -8.94
CA TRP A 172 0.09 12.07 -8.66
C TRP A 172 -0.32 12.36 -7.22
N PHE A 173 0.59 12.25 -6.26
CA PHE A 173 0.24 12.21 -4.83
C PHE A 173 0.79 13.36 -4.00
N SER A 174 1.82 14.05 -4.48
CA SER A 174 2.32 15.27 -3.82
C SER A 174 1.42 16.46 -4.12
N GLY A 175 1.23 17.34 -3.14
CA GLY A 175 0.68 18.67 -3.36
C GLY A 175 1.63 19.55 -4.22
N ARG A 176 1.07 20.57 -4.84
CA ARG A 176 1.84 21.63 -5.52
C ARG A 176 2.43 22.58 -4.50
#